data_f329610a4b1f51ea20a3f09b54864271
#
_entry.id   f329610a4b1f51ea20a3f09b54864271
#
_cell.length_a   1.000
_cell.length_b   1.000
_cell.length_c   1.000
_cell.angle_alpha   90.00
_cell.angle_beta   90.00
_cell.angle_gamma   90.00
#
_symmetry.space_group_name_H-M   'P 1'
#
loop_
_entity.id
_entity.type
_entity.pdbx_description
1 polymer ?
#
loop_
_entity_poly.entity_id
_entity_poly.type
_entity_poly.pdbx_seq_one_letter_code
_entity_poly.pdbx_strand_id
1 'polypeptide(L)'
;QPNAHAYTKEVFGEDHVYRAGTIGTVAEKTAFGYVKGYEEEMGIEGSMRNAQILRLAKGCEGVKRTTGQHPGGIVVVPLDLDVHDFTPVQYPANDPYAEWKTTHFDFHQIHDNILKFDILGHVDPTAMKMLERMSGIDVTTIPMNDPETMSIFSKVDALKIDTSKN
;
A
#
# COMPACT_ATOMS: atom_id res chain seq x y z
N GLN A 1 -2.93 -12.42 -8.09
CA GLN A 1 -3.70 -11.17 -7.83
C GLN A 1 -4.43 -10.65 -9.07
N PRO A 2 -3.81 -10.43 -10.25
CA PRO A 2 -4.51 -9.90 -11.43
C PRO A 2 -5.75 -10.70 -11.83
N ASN A 3 -5.66 -12.03 -11.87
CA ASN A 3 -6.79 -12.89 -12.22
C ASN A 3 -7.95 -12.76 -11.20
N ALA A 4 -7.65 -12.62 -9.91
CA ALA A 4 -8.67 -12.41 -8.90
C ALA A 4 -9.35 -11.05 -9.05
N HIS A 5 -8.59 -10.01 -9.41
CA HIS A 5 -9.16 -8.70 -9.73
C HIS A 5 -10.05 -8.78 -10.98
N ALA A 6 -9.59 -9.40 -12.06
CA ALA A 6 -10.40 -9.56 -13.28
C ALA A 6 -11.70 -10.31 -12.99
N TYR A 7 -11.66 -11.35 -12.16
CA TYR A 7 -12.84 -12.11 -11.77
C TYR A 7 -13.90 -11.27 -11.05
N THR A 8 -13.51 -10.22 -10.33
CA THR A 8 -14.52 -9.32 -9.73
C THR A 8 -15.40 -8.64 -10.77
N LYS A 9 -14.85 -8.31 -11.95
CA LYS A 9 -15.62 -7.76 -13.05
C LYS A 9 -16.64 -8.77 -13.62
N GLU A 10 -16.27 -10.05 -13.68
CA GLU A 10 -17.18 -11.11 -14.11
C GLU A 10 -18.36 -11.29 -13.14
N VAL A 11 -18.06 -11.17 -11.81
CA VAL A 11 -19.08 -11.38 -10.76
C VAL A 11 -20.02 -10.19 -10.61
N PHE A 12 -19.47 -8.95 -10.63
CA PHE A 12 -20.21 -7.74 -10.28
C PHE A 12 -20.57 -6.85 -11.48
N GLY A 13 -20.07 -7.19 -12.67
CA GLY A 13 -20.23 -6.39 -13.88
C GLY A 13 -19.05 -5.46 -14.14
N GLU A 14 -18.66 -5.34 -15.41
CA GLU A 14 -17.46 -4.60 -15.81
C GLU A 14 -17.55 -3.11 -15.48
N ASP A 15 -18.73 -2.51 -15.66
CA ASP A 15 -18.99 -1.09 -15.42
C ASP A 15 -19.27 -0.76 -13.93
N HIS A 16 -19.27 -1.77 -13.06
CA HIS A 16 -19.52 -1.63 -11.62
C HIS A 16 -18.30 -1.89 -10.74
N VAL A 17 -17.13 -2.14 -11.35
CA VAL A 17 -15.91 -2.50 -10.62
C VAL A 17 -14.77 -1.56 -11.01
N TYR A 18 -14.18 -0.92 -10.01
CA TYR A 18 -13.13 0.09 -10.16
C TYR A 18 -11.97 -0.18 -9.21
N ARG A 19 -10.78 0.31 -9.55
CA ARG A 19 -9.68 0.35 -8.59
C ARG A 19 -9.93 1.45 -7.57
N ALA A 20 -9.65 1.17 -6.30
CA ALA A 20 -9.71 2.20 -5.27
C ALA A 20 -8.61 3.24 -5.48
N GLY A 21 -8.98 4.51 -5.50
CA GLY A 21 -8.03 5.63 -5.56
C GLY A 21 -7.38 5.91 -4.23
N THR A 22 -6.20 6.50 -4.29
CA THR A 22 -5.48 7.06 -3.15
C THR A 22 -5.06 8.50 -3.47
N ILE A 23 -5.00 9.33 -2.44
CA ILE A 23 -4.49 10.70 -2.56
C ILE A 23 -3.28 10.83 -1.63
N GLY A 24 -2.11 11.03 -2.24
CA GLY A 24 -0.88 11.33 -1.52
C GLY A 24 -0.86 12.80 -1.09
N THR A 25 -0.60 13.04 0.19
CA THR A 25 -0.47 14.38 0.74
C THR A 25 0.98 14.66 1.16
N VAL A 26 1.30 15.93 1.36
CA VAL A 26 2.61 16.35 1.87
C VAL A 26 2.72 15.91 3.33
N ALA A 27 3.67 15.03 3.62
CA ALA A 27 3.99 14.57 4.97
C ALA A 27 4.86 15.60 5.70
N GLU A 28 4.87 15.56 7.04
CA GLU A 28 5.62 16.48 7.92
C GLU A 28 7.09 16.62 7.51
N LYS A 29 7.82 15.50 7.33
CA LYS A 29 9.24 15.53 6.92
C LYS A 29 9.44 16.17 5.54
N THR A 30 8.53 15.93 4.61
CA THR A 30 8.58 16.52 3.27
C THR A 30 8.30 18.02 3.34
N ALA A 31 7.32 18.43 4.13
CA ALA A 31 7.00 19.83 4.38
C ALA A 31 8.18 20.58 5.00
N PHE A 32 8.83 19.99 6.00
CA PHE A 32 10.06 20.53 6.59
C PHE A 32 11.18 20.68 5.55
N GLY A 33 11.36 19.66 4.70
CA GLY A 33 12.35 19.70 3.61
C GLY A 33 12.08 20.82 2.59
N TYR A 34 10.82 21.11 2.29
CA TYR A 34 10.47 22.23 1.41
C TYR A 34 10.87 23.59 2.00
N VAL A 35 10.64 23.80 3.28
CA VAL A 35 11.05 25.06 3.95
C VAL A 35 12.57 25.19 3.96
N LYS A 36 13.29 24.10 4.21
CA LYS A 36 14.74 24.09 4.15
C LYS A 36 15.28 24.32 2.74
N GLY A 37 14.71 23.68 1.73
CA GLY A 37 15.07 23.91 0.32
C GLY A 37 14.81 25.36 -0.11
N TYR A 38 13.76 25.99 0.39
CA TYR A 38 13.50 27.41 0.16
C TYR A 38 14.58 28.31 0.76
N GLU A 39 15.03 28.04 2.02
CA GLU A 39 16.14 28.78 2.63
C GLU A 39 17.41 28.69 1.76
N GLU A 40 17.71 27.49 1.27
CA GLU A 40 18.88 27.23 0.40
C GLU A 40 18.77 27.96 -0.95
N GLU A 41 17.63 27.82 -1.64
CA GLU A 41 17.37 28.44 -2.94
C GLU A 41 17.45 29.98 -2.88
N MET A 42 16.98 30.55 -1.77
CA MET A 42 16.98 32.00 -1.55
C MET A 42 18.31 32.52 -0.97
N GLY A 43 19.27 31.64 -0.64
CA GLY A 43 20.54 32.01 -0.05
C GLY A 43 20.42 32.62 1.36
N ILE A 44 19.40 32.21 2.13
CA ILE A 44 19.11 32.69 3.48
C ILE A 44 19.23 31.57 4.52
N GLU A 45 20.06 30.60 4.26
CA GLU A 45 20.24 29.42 5.12
C GLU A 45 20.52 29.83 6.57
N GLY A 46 19.80 29.18 7.49
CA GLY A 46 19.94 29.43 8.93
C GLY A 46 19.33 30.75 9.41
N SER A 47 18.68 31.55 8.54
CA SER A 47 18.01 32.79 8.91
C SER A 47 16.73 32.55 9.72
N MET A 48 16.06 31.41 9.51
CA MET A 48 14.84 31.06 10.21
C MET A 48 15.13 30.25 11.48
N ARG A 49 14.44 30.58 12.55
CA ARG A 49 14.45 29.77 13.77
C ARG A 49 13.66 28.46 13.53
N ASN A 50 14.03 27.37 14.22
CA ASN A 50 13.32 26.09 14.10
C ASN A 50 11.80 26.22 14.28
N ALA A 51 11.36 27.02 15.25
CA ALA A 51 9.92 27.26 15.46
C ALA A 51 9.22 27.90 14.24
N GLN A 52 9.92 28.77 13.52
CA GLN A 52 9.41 29.38 12.28
C GLN A 52 9.34 28.36 11.14
N ILE A 53 10.40 27.55 10.99
CA ILE A 53 10.44 26.47 9.99
C ILE A 53 9.29 25.48 10.23
N LEU A 54 9.11 25.03 11.47
CA LEU A 54 8.04 24.11 11.85
C LEU A 54 6.65 24.70 11.60
N ARG A 55 6.47 26.00 11.90
CA ARG A 55 5.20 26.68 11.64
C ARG A 55 4.87 26.73 10.15
N LEU A 56 5.85 27.05 9.30
CA LEU A 56 5.68 27.07 7.84
C LEU A 56 5.46 25.65 7.30
N ALA A 57 6.24 24.68 7.74
CA ALA A 57 6.09 23.28 7.38
C ALA A 57 4.68 22.77 7.72
N LYS A 58 4.16 23.11 8.91
CA LYS A 58 2.80 22.73 9.31
C LYS A 58 1.72 23.32 8.40
N GLY A 59 1.96 24.50 7.81
CA GLY A 59 1.06 25.10 6.80
C GLY A 59 1.08 24.37 5.44
N CYS A 60 2.12 23.60 5.16
CA CYS A 60 2.25 22.78 3.94
C CYS A 60 1.81 21.33 4.15
N GLU A 61 1.73 20.86 5.40
CA GLU A 61 1.34 19.50 5.75
C GLU A 61 -0.10 19.22 5.33
N GLY A 62 -0.34 18.01 4.80
CA GLY A 62 -1.67 17.57 4.38
C GLY A 62 -2.15 18.11 3.04
N VAL A 63 -1.39 19.01 2.40
CA VAL A 63 -1.72 19.47 1.05
C VAL A 63 -1.69 18.30 0.07
N LYS A 64 -2.75 18.13 -0.71
CA LYS A 64 -2.87 17.06 -1.72
C LYS A 64 -1.84 17.27 -2.82
N ARG A 65 -1.09 16.22 -3.15
CA ARG A 65 0.04 16.29 -4.08
C ARG A 65 -0.14 15.38 -5.28
N THR A 66 -0.47 14.11 -5.04
CA THR A 66 -0.54 13.09 -6.07
C THR A 66 -1.79 12.24 -5.93
N THR A 67 -2.25 11.68 -7.03
CA THR A 67 -3.23 10.61 -7.06
C THR A 67 -2.54 9.29 -7.35
N GLY A 68 -3.08 8.21 -6.84
CA GLY A 68 -2.56 6.85 -7.05
C GLY A 68 -3.67 5.82 -7.00
N GLN A 69 -3.27 4.56 -7.11
CA GLN A 69 -4.15 3.41 -6.97
C GLN A 69 -3.78 2.63 -5.71
N HIS A 70 -4.78 2.19 -4.97
CA HIS A 70 -4.57 1.20 -3.93
C HIS A 70 -4.18 -0.15 -4.57
N PRO A 71 -3.11 -0.83 -4.12
CA PRO A 71 -2.58 -2.01 -4.80
C PRO A 71 -3.53 -3.21 -4.83
N GLY A 72 -4.43 -3.32 -3.86
CA GLY A 72 -5.40 -4.41 -3.73
C GLY A 72 -6.85 -3.97 -3.61
N GLY A 73 -7.11 -2.67 -3.56
CA GLY A 73 -8.44 -2.12 -3.37
C GLY A 73 -9.29 -2.19 -4.63
N ILE A 74 -10.39 -2.90 -4.54
CA ILE A 74 -11.43 -3.00 -5.58
C ILE A 74 -12.72 -2.43 -5.01
N VAL A 75 -13.21 -1.37 -5.63
CA VAL A 75 -14.49 -0.74 -5.29
C VAL A 75 -15.58 -1.36 -6.14
N VAL A 76 -16.68 -1.73 -5.51
CA VAL A 76 -17.86 -2.30 -6.18
C VAL A 76 -19.05 -1.37 -6.00
N VAL A 77 -19.61 -0.95 -7.13
CA VAL A 77 -20.80 -0.09 -7.19
C VAL A 77 -22.04 -0.98 -7.29
N PRO A 78 -23.12 -0.72 -6.53
CA PRO A 78 -24.39 -1.43 -6.69
C PRO A 78 -24.93 -1.35 -8.11
N LEU A 79 -25.64 -2.40 -8.55
CA LEU A 79 -26.12 -2.51 -9.94
C LEU A 79 -27.14 -1.43 -10.35
N ASP A 80 -27.83 -0.84 -9.38
CA ASP A 80 -28.84 0.21 -9.57
C ASP A 80 -28.29 1.63 -9.47
N LEU A 81 -26.97 1.78 -9.22
CA LEU A 81 -26.30 3.07 -9.03
C LEU A 81 -25.13 3.24 -10.03
N ASP A 82 -24.76 4.48 -10.24
CA ASP A 82 -23.59 4.84 -11.06
C ASP A 82 -22.41 5.22 -10.17
N VAL A 83 -21.20 4.96 -10.63
CA VAL A 83 -19.98 5.34 -9.90
C VAL A 83 -19.89 6.85 -9.65
N HIS A 84 -20.46 7.65 -10.55
CA HIS A 84 -20.46 9.11 -10.43
C HIS A 84 -21.40 9.64 -9.34
N ASP A 85 -22.26 8.81 -8.78
CA ASP A 85 -23.02 9.12 -7.56
C ASP A 85 -22.11 9.19 -6.32
N PHE A 86 -20.93 8.55 -6.39
CA PHE A 86 -19.98 8.45 -5.28
C PHE A 86 -18.70 9.24 -5.52
N THR A 87 -18.15 9.20 -6.75
CA THR A 87 -16.83 9.74 -7.05
C THR A 87 -16.62 9.92 -8.54
N PRO A 88 -15.87 10.95 -8.97
CA PRO A 88 -15.31 10.96 -10.31
C PRO A 88 -14.37 9.77 -10.52
N VAL A 89 -14.18 9.38 -11.76
CA VAL A 89 -13.21 8.35 -12.14
C VAL A 89 -12.08 8.92 -12.97
N GLN A 90 -10.93 8.27 -12.92
CA GLN A 90 -9.73 8.65 -13.66
C GLN A 90 -9.03 7.42 -14.24
N TYR A 91 -8.23 7.65 -15.27
CA TYR A 91 -7.32 6.63 -15.78
C TYR A 91 -5.97 6.73 -15.05
N PRO A 92 -5.37 5.57 -14.66
CA PRO A 92 -4.05 5.56 -14.04
C PRO A 92 -3.02 6.21 -14.95
N ALA A 93 -2.16 7.05 -14.39
CA ALA A 93 -1.12 7.78 -15.13
C ALA A 93 -1.62 8.55 -16.37
N ASN A 94 -2.90 8.93 -16.39
CA ASN A 94 -3.58 9.56 -17.54
C ASN A 94 -3.56 8.72 -18.82
N ASP A 95 -3.44 7.39 -18.71
CA ASP A 95 -3.49 6.48 -19.83
C ASP A 95 -4.96 6.09 -20.16
N PRO A 96 -5.56 6.61 -21.24
CA PRO A 96 -6.94 6.32 -21.60
C PRO A 96 -7.15 4.87 -22.06
N TYR A 97 -6.08 4.13 -22.32
CA TYR A 97 -6.11 2.71 -22.71
C TYR A 97 -5.92 1.77 -21.53
N ALA A 98 -5.77 2.30 -20.31
CA ALA A 98 -5.64 1.47 -19.12
C ALA A 98 -6.89 0.58 -18.95
N GLU A 99 -6.66 -0.69 -18.70
CA GLU A 99 -7.72 -1.71 -18.50
C GLU A 99 -8.64 -1.36 -17.31
N TRP A 100 -8.08 -0.67 -16.30
CA TRP A 100 -8.77 -0.34 -15.06
C TRP A 100 -8.94 1.15 -14.88
N LYS A 101 -10.17 1.58 -14.69
CA LYS A 101 -10.46 2.92 -14.16
C LYS A 101 -10.30 2.93 -12.65
N THR A 102 -9.92 4.09 -12.11
CA THR A 102 -9.68 4.30 -10.68
C THR A 102 -10.66 5.35 -10.16
N THR A 103 -11.18 5.15 -8.95
CA THR A 103 -11.93 6.20 -8.27
C THR A 103 -11.00 7.38 -8.00
N HIS A 104 -11.49 8.62 -8.19
CA HIS A 104 -10.66 9.79 -7.95
C HIS A 104 -10.57 10.15 -6.46
N PHE A 105 -11.69 10.09 -5.76
CA PHE A 105 -11.68 10.34 -4.32
C PHE A 105 -10.92 9.23 -3.59
N ASP A 106 -10.17 9.63 -2.57
CA ASP A 106 -9.54 8.68 -1.65
C ASP A 106 -10.63 7.82 -0.99
N PHE A 107 -10.43 6.50 -1.00
CA PHE A 107 -11.42 5.58 -0.47
C PHE A 107 -11.79 5.89 0.99
N HIS A 108 -10.86 6.37 1.80
CA HIS A 108 -11.12 6.76 3.19
C HIS A 108 -12.18 7.86 3.35
N GLN A 109 -12.45 8.60 2.28
CA GLN A 109 -13.48 9.66 2.29
C GLN A 109 -14.87 9.16 1.86
N ILE A 110 -14.95 7.99 1.23
CA ILE A 110 -16.20 7.44 0.68
C ILE A 110 -16.54 6.03 1.20
N HIS A 111 -15.75 5.49 2.14
CA HIS A 111 -15.85 4.11 2.60
C HIS A 111 -17.19 3.77 3.30
N ASP A 112 -17.88 4.77 3.83
CA ASP A 112 -19.20 4.57 4.48
C ASP A 112 -20.33 4.37 3.46
N ASN A 113 -20.10 4.73 2.20
CA ASN A 113 -21.14 4.75 1.16
C ASN A 113 -20.96 3.67 0.10
N ILE A 114 -19.78 3.05 0.02
CA ILE A 114 -19.44 2.12 -1.06
C ILE A 114 -18.57 0.96 -0.55
N LEU A 115 -18.80 -0.23 -1.12
CA LEU A 115 -18.06 -1.43 -0.74
C LEU A 115 -16.68 -1.46 -1.40
N LYS A 116 -15.66 -1.80 -0.61
CA LYS A 116 -14.30 -2.11 -1.10
C LYS A 116 -13.87 -3.50 -0.65
N PHE A 117 -13.33 -4.27 -1.60
CA PHE A 117 -12.56 -5.48 -1.32
C PHE A 117 -11.06 -5.17 -1.35
N ASP A 118 -10.32 -5.71 -0.39
CA ASP A 118 -8.86 -5.69 -0.42
C ASP A 118 -8.34 -7.06 -0.87
N ILE A 119 -8.00 -7.15 -2.16
CA ILE A 119 -7.51 -8.38 -2.79
C ILE A 119 -6.01 -8.20 -3.04
N LEU A 120 -5.22 -8.59 -2.05
CA LEU A 120 -3.76 -8.49 -2.09
C LEU A 120 -3.12 -9.86 -2.27
N GLY A 121 -2.14 -9.95 -3.16
CA GLY A 121 -1.30 -11.12 -3.29
C GLY A 121 -0.35 -11.23 -2.10
N HIS A 122 -0.08 -12.45 -1.67
CA HIS A 122 0.80 -12.76 -0.58
C HIS A 122 1.85 -13.79 -1.03
N VAL A 123 3.11 -13.57 -0.70
CA VAL A 123 4.22 -14.45 -1.11
C VAL A 123 4.31 -15.70 -0.24
N ASP A 124 4.03 -15.58 1.07
CA ASP A 124 4.23 -16.66 2.02
C ASP A 124 3.44 -17.94 1.70
N PRO A 125 2.14 -17.88 1.33
CA PRO A 125 1.42 -19.10 0.94
C PRO A 125 2.02 -19.80 -0.28
N THR A 126 2.60 -19.04 -1.23
CA THR A 126 3.29 -19.60 -2.40
C THR A 126 4.56 -20.32 -1.97
N ALA A 127 5.36 -19.72 -1.09
CA ALA A 127 6.58 -20.31 -0.54
C ALA A 127 6.26 -21.58 0.27
N MET A 128 5.24 -21.53 1.12
CA MET A 128 4.79 -22.68 1.91
C MET A 128 4.33 -23.83 1.00
N LYS A 129 3.56 -23.54 -0.04
CA LYS A 129 3.11 -24.56 -1.01
C LYS A 129 4.27 -25.16 -1.81
N MET A 130 5.29 -24.37 -2.11
CA MET A 130 6.51 -24.89 -2.75
C MET A 130 7.27 -25.82 -1.80
N LEU A 131 7.46 -25.42 -0.54
CA LEU A 131 8.12 -26.25 0.47
C LEU A 131 7.37 -27.57 0.72
N GLU A 132 6.04 -27.54 0.78
CA GLU A 132 5.19 -28.73 0.87
C GLU A 132 5.44 -29.70 -0.30
N ARG A 133 5.48 -29.17 -1.54
CA ARG A 133 5.76 -29.99 -2.74
C ARG A 133 7.17 -30.58 -2.74
N MET A 134 8.16 -29.85 -2.24
CA MET A 134 9.56 -30.29 -2.19
C MET A 134 9.81 -31.31 -1.07
N SER A 135 9.20 -31.13 0.08
CA SER A 135 9.42 -31.96 1.28
C SER A 135 8.45 -33.14 1.40
N GLY A 136 7.26 -33.03 0.77
CA GLY A 136 6.15 -33.97 0.98
C GLY A 136 5.47 -33.83 2.33
N ILE A 137 5.79 -32.79 3.10
CA ILE A 137 5.25 -32.53 4.44
C ILE A 137 4.12 -31.50 4.32
N ASP A 138 2.95 -31.82 4.85
CA ASP A 138 1.85 -30.87 4.97
C ASP A 138 2.22 -29.78 5.97
N VAL A 139 2.28 -28.53 5.49
CA VAL A 139 2.69 -27.36 6.29
C VAL A 139 1.78 -27.09 7.49
N THR A 140 0.54 -27.54 7.44
CA THR A 140 -0.43 -27.39 8.55
C THR A 140 -0.12 -28.31 9.73
N THR A 141 0.70 -29.33 9.53
CA THR A 141 1.10 -30.30 10.56
C THR A 141 2.39 -29.90 11.28
N ILE A 142 3.07 -28.85 10.82
CA ILE A 142 4.34 -28.41 11.41
C ILE A 142 4.08 -27.73 12.75
N PRO A 143 4.72 -28.20 13.85
CA PRO A 143 4.57 -27.56 15.16
C PRO A 143 5.23 -26.18 15.15
N MET A 144 4.45 -25.14 15.41
CA MET A 144 4.92 -23.75 15.40
C MET A 144 5.76 -23.38 16.64
N ASN A 145 5.86 -24.25 17.60
CA ASN A 145 6.56 -24.06 18.88
C ASN A 145 7.75 -25.03 19.09
N ASP A 146 8.31 -25.54 18.01
CA ASP A 146 9.49 -26.40 18.10
C ASP A 146 10.65 -25.66 18.80
N PRO A 147 11.17 -26.18 19.94
CA PRO A 147 12.16 -25.45 20.74
C PRO A 147 13.50 -25.25 20.03
N GLU A 148 13.92 -26.21 19.18
CA GLU A 148 15.18 -26.10 18.43
C GLU A 148 15.07 -24.99 17.38
N THR A 149 13.98 -24.97 16.61
CA THR A 149 13.69 -23.92 15.63
C THR A 149 13.55 -22.55 16.31
N MET A 150 12.81 -22.48 17.42
CA MET A 150 12.63 -21.21 18.15
C MET A 150 13.93 -20.70 18.75
N SER A 151 14.90 -21.57 19.05
CA SER A 151 16.20 -21.16 19.57
C SER A 151 17.02 -20.32 18.57
N ILE A 152 16.76 -20.44 17.26
CA ILE A 152 17.43 -19.67 16.20
C ILE A 152 17.25 -18.15 16.38
N PHE A 153 16.12 -17.73 16.95
CA PHE A 153 15.84 -16.31 17.22
C PHE A 153 16.67 -15.72 18.38
N SER A 154 17.32 -16.56 19.18
CA SER A 154 18.11 -16.14 20.34
C SER A 154 19.56 -16.67 20.34
N LYS A 155 19.84 -17.75 19.59
CA LYS A 155 21.10 -18.46 19.55
C LYS A 155 21.36 -19.03 18.16
N VAL A 156 22.64 -19.30 17.88
CA VAL A 156 23.07 -19.94 16.62
C VAL A 156 23.32 -21.46 16.77
N ASP A 157 23.20 -22.00 17.97
CA ASP A 157 23.55 -23.40 18.29
C ASP A 157 22.76 -24.41 17.45
N ALA A 158 21.47 -24.14 17.20
CA ALA A 158 20.60 -24.99 16.37
C ALA A 158 21.04 -25.07 14.91
N LEU A 159 21.75 -24.05 14.42
CA LEU A 159 22.28 -24.02 13.06
C LEU A 159 23.57 -24.85 12.90
N LYS A 160 24.16 -25.30 14.00
CA LYS A 160 25.43 -26.06 14.02
C LYS A 160 26.55 -25.35 13.26
N ILE A 161 26.56 -24.03 13.26
CA ILE A 161 27.57 -23.18 12.62
C ILE A 161 28.77 -23.08 13.56
N ASP A 162 29.97 -23.34 13.05
CA ASP A 162 31.22 -23.11 13.77
C ASP A 162 31.49 -21.61 13.88
N THR A 163 31.20 -21.03 15.04
CA THR A 163 31.41 -19.60 15.35
C THR A 163 32.83 -19.27 15.79
N SER A 164 33.72 -20.27 15.88
CA SER A 164 35.13 -20.07 16.32
C SER A 164 36.01 -19.41 15.24
N LYS A 165 35.49 -19.24 14.03
CA LYS A 165 36.21 -18.75 12.84
C LYS A 165 35.89 -17.29 12.46
N ASN A 166 35.17 -16.54 13.31
CA ASN A 166 34.90 -15.12 13.13
C ASN A 166 35.56 -14.28 14.19
#